data_8e90827e0d08fe85c3d54641af4855a0
#
_entry.id   8e90827e0d08fe85c3d54641af4855a0
#
_cell.length_a   1.000
_cell.length_b   1.000
_cell.length_c   1.000
_cell.angle_alpha   90.00
_cell.angle_beta   90.00
_cell.angle_gamma   90.00
#
_symmetry.space_group_name_H-M   'P 1'
#
loop_
_entity.id
_entity.type
_entity.pdbx_description
1 polymer ?
#
loop_
_entity_poly.entity_id
_entity_poly.type
_entity_poly.pdbx_seq_one_letter_code
_entity_poly.pdbx_strand_id
1 'polypeptide(L)'
;MTGLRTVLVYLAALLPIHLGIHVYMTGILLTFIMPVLLTRKVSHFQINLPHLIERISLLVIITFGEMIMGLADFFTLEHFSIHSILYFIIMINLFMNYFGQFDHAIDEKGENKGIFLIYSHYPIFIGLIMITVSMSFLVNPEAHHLFATSFFYAGIGLFQSAVLSNGRFNKSYLRYNKFFYGFQAGIFLVGLILSLLFSAYPTVVISIATLMTLAMEIHFTHFYMAQTKKFSTPNWELF
;
A
#
# COMPACT_ATOMS: atom_id res chain seq x y z
N MET A 1 5.93 -8.37 26.19
CA MET A 1 6.61 -7.82 24.98
C MET A 1 6.90 -6.34 25.10
N THR A 2 5.95 -5.52 25.47
CA THR A 2 6.16 -4.08 25.72
C THR A 2 7.28 -3.81 26.71
N GLY A 3 7.40 -4.57 27.80
CA GLY A 3 8.44 -4.37 28.82
C GLY A 3 9.87 -4.53 28.28
N LEU A 4 10.16 -5.54 27.46
CA LEU A 4 11.48 -5.74 26.87
C LEU A 4 11.88 -4.55 25.96
N ARG A 5 10.93 -4.10 25.13
CA ARG A 5 11.15 -2.92 24.28
C ARG A 5 11.42 -1.67 25.11
N THR A 6 10.62 -1.45 26.16
CA THR A 6 10.79 -0.30 27.04
C THR A 6 12.19 -0.31 27.69
N VAL A 7 12.63 -1.46 28.20
CA VAL A 7 13.99 -1.60 28.77
C VAL A 7 15.06 -1.30 27.74
N LEU A 8 14.95 -1.83 26.51
CA LEU A 8 15.94 -1.58 25.46
C LEU A 8 15.99 -0.10 25.03
N VAL A 9 14.83 0.57 24.96
CA VAL A 9 14.77 2.01 24.66
C VAL A 9 15.44 2.84 25.77
N TYR A 10 15.18 2.52 27.04
CA TYR A 10 15.84 3.20 28.16
C TYR A 10 17.35 2.95 28.18
N LEU A 11 17.79 1.71 27.94
CA LEU A 11 19.21 1.37 27.83
C LEU A 11 19.88 2.14 26.68
N ALA A 12 19.20 2.22 25.53
CA ALA A 12 19.70 2.99 24.40
C ALA A 12 19.88 4.47 24.71
N ALA A 13 18.98 5.07 25.50
CA ALA A 13 19.04 6.47 25.91
C ALA A 13 20.19 6.77 26.91
N LEU A 14 20.64 5.78 27.68
CA LEU A 14 21.72 5.90 28.65
C LEU A 14 23.12 5.67 28.05
N LEU A 15 23.20 5.14 26.82
CA LEU A 15 24.45 4.81 26.15
C LEU A 15 24.95 5.96 25.27
N PRO A 16 26.27 6.03 24.97
CA PRO A 16 26.81 6.94 23.95
C PRO A 16 26.06 6.75 22.63
N ILE A 17 25.87 7.83 21.88
CA ILE A 17 24.97 7.87 20.71
C ILE A 17 25.19 6.74 19.71
N HIS A 18 26.45 6.38 19.44
CA HIS A 18 26.80 5.30 18.52
C HIS A 18 26.29 3.92 19.00
N LEU A 19 26.48 3.59 20.27
CA LEU A 19 26.00 2.34 20.87
C LEU A 19 24.49 2.39 21.09
N GLY A 20 23.95 3.53 21.51
CA GLY A 20 22.53 3.75 21.73
C GLY A 20 21.68 3.50 20.47
N ILE A 21 22.14 3.97 19.29
CA ILE A 21 21.47 3.71 18.01
C ILE A 21 21.38 2.20 17.72
N HIS A 22 22.47 1.46 17.91
CA HIS A 22 22.47 0.02 17.65
C HIS A 22 21.53 -0.75 18.61
N VAL A 23 21.52 -0.40 19.89
CA VAL A 23 20.63 -0.99 20.90
C VAL A 23 19.16 -0.67 20.56
N TYR A 24 18.87 0.57 20.18
CA TYR A 24 17.54 1.01 19.77
C TYR A 24 17.04 0.25 18.52
N MET A 25 17.87 0.17 17.47
CA MET A 25 17.55 -0.58 16.24
C MET A 25 17.34 -2.07 16.52
N THR A 26 18.16 -2.66 17.39
CA THR A 26 17.98 -4.06 17.83
C THR A 26 16.64 -4.24 18.55
N GLY A 27 16.24 -3.29 19.40
CA GLY A 27 14.95 -3.29 20.08
C GLY A 27 13.77 -3.22 19.12
N ILE A 28 13.86 -2.39 18.08
CA ILE A 28 12.86 -2.30 17.01
C ILE A 28 12.78 -3.63 16.26
N LEU A 29 13.91 -4.17 15.79
CA LEU A 29 13.95 -5.43 15.05
C LEU A 29 13.37 -6.60 15.85
N LEU A 30 13.74 -6.72 17.12
CA LEU A 30 13.17 -7.74 18.01
C LEU A 30 11.67 -7.59 18.16
N THR A 31 11.17 -6.36 18.32
CA THR A 31 9.73 -6.09 18.44
C THR A 31 8.98 -6.49 17.15
N PHE A 32 9.63 -6.34 16.00
CA PHE A 32 9.07 -6.71 14.71
C PHE A 32 9.08 -8.22 14.47
N ILE A 33 10.17 -8.90 14.79
CA ILE A 33 10.38 -10.32 14.49
C ILE A 33 9.67 -11.22 15.51
N MET A 34 9.64 -10.83 16.77
CA MET A 34 9.15 -11.66 17.88
C MET A 34 7.69 -12.14 17.73
N PRO A 35 6.71 -11.30 17.29
CA PRO A 35 5.34 -11.76 17.06
C PRO A 35 5.27 -12.89 16.01
N VAL A 36 6.08 -12.79 14.95
CA VAL A 36 6.14 -13.81 13.89
C VAL A 36 6.67 -15.14 14.44
N LEU A 37 7.74 -15.09 15.25
CA LEU A 37 8.34 -16.29 15.86
C LEU A 37 7.41 -16.93 16.90
N LEU A 38 6.71 -16.12 17.70
CA LEU A 38 5.81 -16.59 18.74
C LEU A 38 4.45 -17.07 18.22
N THR A 39 4.09 -16.75 16.98
CA THR A 39 2.82 -17.16 16.36
C THR A 39 2.59 -18.68 16.43
N ARG A 40 3.67 -19.47 16.33
CA ARG A 40 3.59 -20.93 16.42
C ARG A 40 3.18 -21.42 17.82
N LYS A 41 3.50 -20.66 18.88
CA LYS A 41 3.17 -21.00 20.28
C LYS A 41 1.82 -20.40 20.74
N VAL A 42 1.30 -19.38 20.06
CA VAL A 42 0.08 -18.65 20.42
C VAL A 42 -1.10 -19.10 19.54
N SER A 43 -1.17 -20.41 19.22
CA SER A 43 -2.18 -20.98 18.34
C SER A 43 -3.62 -20.94 18.88
N HIS A 44 -3.81 -20.63 20.17
CA HIS A 44 -5.10 -20.68 20.85
C HIS A 44 -5.87 -19.34 20.87
N PHE A 45 -5.28 -18.23 20.42
CA PHE A 45 -5.99 -16.95 20.35
C PHE A 45 -6.79 -16.86 19.04
N GLN A 46 -8.10 -16.90 19.14
CA GLN A 46 -9.00 -16.56 18.05
C GLN A 46 -8.97 -15.04 17.88
N ILE A 47 -8.46 -14.58 16.76
CA ILE A 47 -8.50 -13.14 16.40
C ILE A 47 -9.84 -12.90 15.72
N ASN A 48 -10.57 -11.89 16.16
CA ASN A 48 -11.76 -11.41 15.47
C ASN A 48 -11.30 -10.68 14.19
N LEU A 49 -11.26 -11.41 13.07
CA LEU A 49 -10.74 -10.92 11.81
C LEU A 49 -11.49 -9.69 11.28
N PRO A 50 -12.85 -9.62 11.31
CA PRO A 50 -13.59 -8.43 10.92
C PRO A 50 -13.15 -7.18 11.68
N HIS A 51 -13.08 -7.26 13.01
CA HIS A 51 -12.61 -6.12 13.82
C HIS A 51 -11.16 -5.73 13.56
N LEU A 52 -10.30 -6.69 13.20
CA LEU A 52 -8.93 -6.40 12.83
C LEU A 52 -8.87 -5.62 11.52
N ILE A 53 -9.61 -6.07 10.50
CA ILE A 53 -9.69 -5.41 9.19
C ILE A 53 -10.21 -3.99 9.37
N GLU A 54 -11.32 -3.79 10.08
CA GLU A 54 -11.90 -2.49 10.35
C GLU A 54 -10.88 -1.52 10.97
N ARG A 55 -10.19 -1.94 12.04
CA ARG A 55 -9.19 -1.10 12.72
C ARG A 55 -7.99 -0.74 11.84
N ILE A 56 -7.51 -1.69 11.04
CA ILE A 56 -6.38 -1.44 10.15
C ILE A 56 -6.82 -0.53 8.99
N SER A 57 -8.01 -0.72 8.45
CA SER A 57 -8.57 0.16 7.42
C SER A 57 -8.77 1.59 7.93
N LEU A 58 -9.17 1.79 9.18
CA LEU A 58 -9.19 3.13 9.80
C LEU A 58 -7.81 3.79 9.84
N LEU A 59 -6.75 3.05 10.14
CA LEU A 59 -5.37 3.58 10.09
C LEU A 59 -4.97 3.96 8.67
N VAL A 60 -5.39 3.19 7.67
CA VAL A 60 -5.14 3.52 6.26
C VAL A 60 -5.91 4.77 5.84
N ILE A 61 -7.16 4.97 6.30
CA ILE A 61 -7.91 6.23 6.10
C ILE A 61 -7.14 7.42 6.65
N ILE A 62 -6.58 7.30 7.86
CA ILE A 62 -5.76 8.36 8.48
C ILE A 62 -4.54 8.67 7.58
N THR A 63 -3.87 7.63 7.06
CA THR A 63 -2.71 7.82 6.18
C THR A 63 -3.10 8.48 4.84
N PHE A 64 -4.26 8.15 4.28
CA PHE A 64 -4.80 8.88 3.13
C PHE A 64 -5.17 10.33 3.49
N GLY A 65 -5.64 10.58 4.70
CA GLY A 65 -5.86 11.93 5.24
C GLY A 65 -4.56 12.75 5.27
N GLU A 66 -3.45 12.16 5.74
CA GLU A 66 -2.13 12.77 5.67
C GLU A 66 -1.68 13.03 4.22
N MET A 67 -1.97 12.13 3.30
CA MET A 67 -1.70 12.34 1.88
C MET A 67 -2.49 13.53 1.31
N ILE A 68 -3.76 13.69 1.69
CA ILE A 68 -4.58 14.86 1.31
C ILE A 68 -3.98 16.15 1.87
N MET A 69 -3.53 16.15 3.13
CA MET A 69 -2.87 17.28 3.74
C MET A 69 -1.56 17.64 3.01
N GLY A 70 -0.77 16.62 2.62
CA GLY A 70 0.44 16.83 1.80
C GLY A 70 0.15 17.38 0.39
N LEU A 71 -1.06 17.15 -0.14
CA LEU A 71 -1.50 17.72 -1.41
C LEU A 71 -2.03 19.15 -1.28
N ALA A 72 -2.38 19.62 -0.08
CA ALA A 72 -3.04 20.91 0.12
C ALA A 72 -2.20 22.08 -0.47
N ASP A 73 -0.88 22.00 -0.36
CA ASP A 73 0.03 23.02 -0.90
C ASP A 73 -0.04 23.15 -2.43
N PHE A 74 -0.42 22.07 -3.14
CA PHE A 74 -0.62 22.08 -4.60
C PHE A 74 -1.98 22.65 -5.01
N PHE A 75 -2.90 22.89 -4.09
CA PHE A 75 -4.24 23.41 -4.34
C PHE A 75 -4.42 24.88 -3.93
N THR A 76 -3.31 25.61 -3.70
CA THR A 76 -3.34 27.06 -3.48
C THR A 76 -3.46 27.79 -4.82
N LEU A 77 -3.97 29.03 -4.80
CA LEU A 77 -4.09 29.85 -6.02
C LEU A 77 -2.76 30.08 -6.75
N GLU A 78 -1.65 30.05 -6.01
CA GLU A 78 -0.29 30.26 -6.55
C GLU A 78 0.30 28.99 -7.18
N HIS A 79 -0.04 27.80 -6.67
CA HIS A 79 0.57 26.52 -7.08
C HIS A 79 -0.38 25.59 -7.82
N PHE A 80 -1.66 26.00 -8.00
CA PHE A 80 -2.62 25.17 -8.70
C PHE A 80 -2.20 24.92 -10.15
N SER A 81 -2.05 23.67 -10.50
CA SER A 81 -1.58 23.23 -11.80
C SER A 81 -2.23 21.90 -12.20
N ILE A 82 -1.96 21.47 -13.42
CA ILE A 82 -2.39 20.14 -13.88
C ILE A 82 -1.84 19.01 -12.95
N HIS A 83 -0.67 19.20 -12.34
CA HIS A 83 -0.08 18.24 -11.40
C HIS A 83 -0.97 18.01 -10.19
N SER A 84 -1.62 19.07 -9.68
CA SER A 84 -2.55 18.97 -8.53
C SER A 84 -3.69 18.01 -8.84
N ILE A 85 -4.30 18.16 -10.02
CA ILE A 85 -5.39 17.30 -10.46
C ILE A 85 -4.91 15.86 -10.66
N LEU A 86 -3.76 15.67 -11.32
CA LEU A 86 -3.21 14.34 -11.58
C LEU A 86 -2.86 13.62 -10.28
N TYR A 87 -2.24 14.29 -9.31
CA TYR A 87 -1.94 13.72 -8.00
C TYR A 87 -3.21 13.31 -7.25
N PHE A 88 -4.25 14.15 -7.32
CA PHE A 88 -5.53 13.82 -6.70
C PHE A 88 -6.17 12.56 -7.33
N ILE A 89 -6.09 12.42 -8.66
CA ILE A 89 -6.56 11.21 -9.36
C ILE A 89 -5.76 9.97 -8.95
N ILE A 90 -4.43 10.07 -8.85
CA ILE A 90 -3.60 8.98 -8.35
C ILE A 90 -4.04 8.55 -6.95
N MET A 91 -4.24 9.51 -6.06
CA MET A 91 -4.70 9.24 -4.69
C MET A 91 -6.05 8.53 -4.68
N ILE A 92 -7.03 8.98 -5.50
CA ILE A 92 -8.33 8.31 -5.63
C ILE A 92 -8.15 6.87 -6.12
N ASN A 93 -7.33 6.64 -7.14
CA ASN A 93 -7.09 5.30 -7.68
C ASN A 93 -6.48 4.35 -6.62
N LEU A 94 -5.50 4.84 -5.85
CA LEU A 94 -4.91 4.05 -4.77
C LEU A 94 -5.90 3.77 -3.65
N PHE A 95 -6.72 4.78 -3.28
CA PHE A 95 -7.78 4.64 -2.30
C PHE A 95 -8.80 3.58 -2.73
N MET A 96 -9.33 3.68 -3.95
CA MET A 96 -10.30 2.74 -4.49
C MET A 96 -9.73 1.32 -4.59
N ASN A 97 -8.47 1.19 -4.99
CA ASN A 97 -7.79 -0.10 -5.06
C ASN A 97 -7.67 -0.76 -3.68
N TYR A 98 -7.30 0.01 -2.64
CA TYR A 98 -7.24 -0.50 -1.29
C TYR A 98 -8.63 -0.91 -0.78
N PHE A 99 -9.61 0.00 -0.82
CA PHE A 99 -10.94 -0.27 -0.27
C PHE A 99 -11.72 -1.29 -1.09
N GLY A 100 -11.56 -1.30 -2.41
CA GLY A 100 -12.10 -2.36 -3.26
C GLY A 100 -11.61 -3.75 -2.82
N GLN A 101 -10.33 -3.87 -2.45
CA GLN A 101 -9.77 -5.11 -1.92
C GLN A 101 -10.28 -5.44 -0.53
N PHE A 102 -10.16 -4.52 0.44
CA PHE A 102 -10.34 -4.81 1.85
C PHE A 102 -11.80 -4.85 2.29
N ASP A 103 -12.68 -4.02 1.72
CA ASP A 103 -14.10 -4.01 2.08
C ASP A 103 -14.92 -5.02 1.28
N HIS A 104 -14.51 -5.32 0.04
CA HIS A 104 -15.37 -6.08 -0.86
C HIS A 104 -14.82 -7.46 -1.20
N ALA A 105 -13.50 -7.61 -1.36
CA ALA A 105 -12.91 -8.85 -1.86
C ALA A 105 -12.50 -9.82 -0.76
N ILE A 106 -12.06 -9.36 0.41
CA ILE A 106 -11.58 -10.21 1.52
C ILE A 106 -12.73 -11.02 2.13
N ASP A 107 -12.44 -12.27 2.46
CA ASP A 107 -13.31 -13.16 3.22
C ASP A 107 -13.10 -12.95 4.73
N GLU A 108 -13.97 -12.16 5.35
CA GLU A 108 -13.91 -11.86 6.77
C GLU A 108 -14.24 -13.07 7.67
N LYS A 109 -14.89 -14.11 7.10
CA LYS A 109 -15.29 -15.33 7.82
C LYS A 109 -14.19 -16.40 7.80
N GLY A 110 -13.09 -16.14 7.09
CA GLY A 110 -11.98 -17.09 6.97
C GLY A 110 -11.25 -17.30 8.30
N GLU A 111 -10.85 -18.53 8.59
CA GLU A 111 -10.04 -18.92 9.77
C GLU A 111 -8.58 -18.45 9.59
N ASN A 112 -8.33 -17.15 9.64
CA ASN A 112 -6.99 -16.60 9.47
C ASN A 112 -6.47 -15.98 10.78
N LYS A 113 -5.19 -16.20 11.05
CA LYS A 113 -4.53 -15.67 12.26
C LYS A 113 -4.27 -14.16 12.21
N GLY A 114 -4.68 -13.44 11.16
CA GLY A 114 -4.56 -11.98 11.01
C GLY A 114 -3.14 -11.39 11.01
N ILE A 115 -2.12 -12.18 11.35
CA ILE A 115 -0.75 -11.69 11.51
C ILE A 115 -0.17 -11.21 10.19
N PHE A 116 -0.36 -11.97 9.12
CA PHE A 116 0.09 -11.52 7.81
C PHE A 116 -0.63 -10.23 7.39
N LEU A 117 -1.92 -10.12 7.69
CA LEU A 117 -2.70 -8.92 7.43
C LEU A 117 -2.06 -7.69 8.11
N ILE A 118 -1.72 -7.79 9.39
CA ILE A 118 -1.03 -6.71 10.12
C ILE A 118 0.30 -6.36 9.44
N TYR A 119 1.13 -7.37 9.12
CA TYR A 119 2.46 -7.13 8.56
C TYR A 119 2.43 -6.59 7.13
N SER A 120 1.45 -6.99 6.32
CA SER A 120 1.28 -6.45 4.96
C SER A 120 0.87 -4.98 4.93
N HIS A 121 0.34 -4.44 6.04
CA HIS A 121 0.00 -3.02 6.11
C HIS A 121 1.20 -2.10 6.36
N TYR A 122 2.30 -2.60 6.94
CA TYR A 122 3.51 -1.77 7.05
C TYR A 122 4.02 -1.29 5.68
N PRO A 123 4.23 -2.17 4.67
CA PRO A 123 4.60 -1.70 3.35
C PRO A 123 3.50 -0.86 2.68
N ILE A 124 2.20 -1.05 2.99
CA ILE A 124 1.14 -0.16 2.52
C ILE A 124 1.36 1.26 3.04
N PHE A 125 1.56 1.43 4.37
CA PHE A 125 1.82 2.73 4.97
C PHE A 125 3.11 3.37 4.44
N ILE A 126 4.20 2.61 4.38
CA ILE A 126 5.48 3.10 3.86
C ILE A 126 5.31 3.53 2.40
N GLY A 127 4.62 2.74 1.58
CA GLY A 127 4.33 3.08 0.19
C GLY A 127 3.57 4.39 0.04
N LEU A 128 2.50 4.59 0.81
CA LEU A 128 1.71 5.83 0.79
C LEU A 128 2.56 7.05 1.22
N ILE A 129 3.37 6.92 2.28
CA ILE A 129 4.28 7.99 2.74
C ILE A 129 5.32 8.30 1.65
N MET A 130 5.93 7.28 1.03
CA MET A 130 6.87 7.47 -0.07
C MET A 130 6.25 8.21 -1.25
N ILE A 131 5.01 7.85 -1.64
CA ILE A 131 4.27 8.52 -2.71
C ILE A 131 4.06 10.00 -2.33
N THR A 132 3.57 10.28 -1.12
CA THR A 132 3.30 11.65 -0.66
C THR A 132 4.56 12.52 -0.70
N VAL A 133 5.66 12.02 -0.16
CA VAL A 133 6.95 12.74 -0.13
C VAL A 133 7.51 12.94 -1.54
N SER A 134 7.40 11.92 -2.40
CA SER A 134 7.92 12.00 -3.77
C SER A 134 7.19 13.00 -4.67
N MET A 135 5.92 13.31 -4.38
CA MET A 135 5.18 14.33 -5.10
C MET A 135 5.88 15.71 -5.05
N SER A 136 6.43 16.06 -3.88
CA SER A 136 7.22 17.30 -3.74
C SER A 136 8.54 17.23 -4.52
N PHE A 137 9.21 16.07 -4.53
CA PHE A 137 10.46 15.90 -5.27
C PHE A 137 10.27 15.97 -6.78
N LEU A 138 9.17 15.44 -7.30
CA LEU A 138 8.89 15.42 -8.75
C LEU A 138 8.75 16.83 -9.35
N VAL A 139 8.23 17.79 -8.59
CA VAL A 139 8.04 19.16 -9.04
C VAL A 139 9.16 20.12 -8.61
N ASN A 140 10.09 19.66 -7.77
CA ASN A 140 11.23 20.45 -7.33
C ASN A 140 12.32 20.45 -8.41
N PRO A 141 12.69 21.61 -9.00
CA PRO A 141 13.72 21.68 -10.03
C PRO A 141 15.14 21.29 -9.53
N GLU A 142 15.39 21.36 -8.22
CA GLU A 142 16.69 21.00 -7.63
C GLU A 142 16.78 19.48 -7.37
N ALA A 143 15.68 18.76 -7.41
CA ALA A 143 15.69 17.32 -7.15
C ALA A 143 16.25 16.54 -8.34
N HIS A 144 17.02 15.49 -8.05
CA HIS A 144 17.50 14.61 -9.10
C HIS A 144 16.36 13.82 -9.71
N HIS A 145 16.01 14.09 -10.96
CA HIS A 145 14.81 13.55 -11.64
C HIS A 145 14.68 12.02 -11.59
N LEU A 146 15.79 11.29 -11.83
CA LEU A 146 15.78 9.82 -11.76
C LEU A 146 15.49 9.32 -10.34
N PHE A 147 16.05 10.00 -9.33
CA PHE A 147 15.77 9.65 -7.94
C PHE A 147 14.30 9.89 -7.59
N ALA A 148 13.78 11.08 -7.91
CA ALA A 148 12.38 11.44 -7.64
C ALA A 148 11.41 10.45 -8.30
N THR A 149 11.63 10.13 -9.58
CA THR A 149 10.82 9.17 -10.33
C THR A 149 10.92 7.76 -9.75
N SER A 150 12.15 7.30 -9.47
CA SER A 150 12.37 5.95 -8.91
C SER A 150 11.74 5.81 -7.52
N PHE A 151 11.86 6.84 -6.67
CA PHE A 151 11.30 6.85 -5.32
C PHE A 151 9.77 6.85 -5.34
N PHE A 152 9.18 7.61 -6.27
CA PHE A 152 7.73 7.61 -6.49
C PHE A 152 7.19 6.25 -6.91
N TYR A 153 7.81 5.63 -7.92
CA TYR A 153 7.42 4.31 -8.40
C TYR A 153 7.71 3.20 -7.39
N ALA A 154 8.78 3.33 -6.59
CA ALA A 154 9.05 2.41 -5.49
C ALA A 154 7.92 2.45 -4.45
N GLY A 155 7.40 3.65 -4.12
CA GLY A 155 6.23 3.82 -3.26
C GLY A 155 4.97 3.15 -3.82
N ILE A 156 4.63 3.40 -5.10
CA ILE A 156 3.48 2.76 -5.77
C ILE A 156 3.66 1.24 -5.82
N GLY A 157 4.84 0.75 -6.19
CA GLY A 157 5.14 -0.67 -6.27
C GLY A 157 5.05 -1.38 -4.92
N LEU A 158 5.54 -0.72 -3.85
CA LEU A 158 5.47 -1.23 -2.49
C LEU A 158 4.01 -1.31 -2.01
N PHE A 159 3.23 -0.25 -2.20
CA PHE A 159 1.80 -0.22 -1.90
C PHE A 159 1.05 -1.32 -2.66
N GLN A 160 1.18 -1.35 -3.99
CA GLN A 160 0.45 -2.27 -4.85
C GLN A 160 0.80 -3.74 -4.58
N SER A 161 2.09 -4.07 -4.41
CA SER A 161 2.52 -5.43 -4.10
C SER A 161 1.97 -5.90 -2.75
N ALA A 162 1.92 -5.01 -1.76
CA ALA A 162 1.37 -5.29 -0.45
C ALA A 162 -0.15 -5.50 -0.49
N VAL A 163 -0.90 -4.65 -1.20
CA VAL A 163 -2.35 -4.82 -1.42
C VAL A 163 -2.61 -6.15 -2.13
N LEU A 164 -1.95 -6.42 -3.25
CA LEU A 164 -2.12 -7.65 -4.01
C LEU A 164 -1.75 -8.91 -3.24
N SER A 165 -0.77 -8.84 -2.32
CA SER A 165 -0.37 -9.98 -1.48
C SER A 165 -1.50 -10.46 -0.54
N ASN A 166 -2.45 -9.57 -0.21
CA ASN A 166 -3.64 -9.90 0.57
C ASN A 166 -4.73 -10.61 -0.25
N GLY A 167 -4.59 -10.72 -1.57
CA GLY A 167 -5.51 -11.45 -2.44
C GLY A 167 -5.69 -12.94 -2.07
N ARG A 168 -4.78 -13.52 -1.29
CA ARG A 168 -4.93 -14.86 -0.71
C ARG A 168 -6.06 -14.97 0.32
N PHE A 169 -6.47 -13.86 0.90
CA PHE A 169 -7.59 -13.78 1.84
C PHE A 169 -8.93 -13.47 1.16
N ASN A 170 -8.94 -13.32 -0.14
CA ASN A 170 -10.15 -13.05 -0.89
C ASN A 170 -11.13 -14.22 -0.82
N LYS A 171 -12.41 -13.91 -0.94
CA LYS A 171 -13.48 -14.89 -1.17
C LYS A 171 -13.08 -15.83 -2.29
N SER A 172 -13.44 -17.09 -2.21
CA SER A 172 -12.98 -18.15 -3.12
C SER A 172 -13.14 -17.81 -4.60
N TYR A 173 -14.26 -17.16 -4.96
CA TYR A 173 -14.55 -16.72 -6.34
C TYR A 173 -13.82 -15.44 -6.75
N LEU A 174 -13.22 -14.69 -5.82
CA LEU A 174 -12.44 -13.47 -6.05
C LEU A 174 -10.93 -13.69 -5.89
N ARG A 175 -10.47 -14.93 -5.81
CA ARG A 175 -9.04 -15.21 -5.75
C ARG A 175 -8.35 -14.87 -7.06
N TYR A 176 -7.25 -14.12 -6.94
CA TYR A 176 -6.46 -13.73 -8.11
C TYR A 176 -5.76 -14.93 -8.73
N ASN A 177 -5.83 -15.03 -10.04
CA ASN A 177 -5.08 -16.00 -10.82
C ASN A 177 -3.73 -15.42 -11.28
N LYS A 178 -2.87 -16.27 -11.84
CA LYS A 178 -1.55 -15.85 -12.35
C LYS A 178 -1.64 -14.80 -13.45
N PHE A 179 -2.70 -14.85 -14.26
CA PHE A 179 -2.94 -13.87 -15.31
C PHE A 179 -3.24 -12.50 -14.73
N PHE A 180 -4.04 -12.42 -13.66
CA PHE A 180 -4.34 -11.16 -12.97
C PHE A 180 -3.07 -10.51 -12.42
N TYR A 181 -2.23 -11.29 -11.69
CA TYR A 181 -0.96 -10.77 -11.18
C TYR A 181 -0.02 -10.34 -12.30
N GLY A 182 0.09 -11.15 -13.36
CA GLY A 182 0.96 -10.84 -14.51
C GLY A 182 0.53 -9.56 -15.24
N PHE A 183 -0.77 -9.34 -15.39
CA PHE A 183 -1.30 -8.15 -16.04
C PHE A 183 -1.06 -6.89 -15.17
N GLN A 184 -1.30 -6.96 -13.86
CA GLN A 184 -1.01 -5.86 -12.93
C GLN A 184 0.50 -5.52 -12.93
N ALA A 185 1.36 -6.53 -12.86
CA ALA A 185 2.80 -6.34 -12.93
C ALA A 185 3.25 -5.77 -14.28
N GLY A 186 2.64 -6.21 -15.38
CA GLY A 186 2.91 -5.70 -16.73
C GLY A 186 2.59 -4.22 -16.87
N ILE A 187 1.39 -3.78 -16.43
CA ILE A 187 1.00 -2.37 -16.45
C ILE A 187 2.00 -1.54 -15.62
N PHE A 188 2.34 -2.02 -14.41
CA PHE A 188 3.30 -1.33 -13.54
C PHE A 188 4.67 -1.20 -14.18
N LEU A 189 5.22 -2.27 -14.76
CA LEU A 189 6.53 -2.26 -15.39
C LEU A 189 6.58 -1.35 -16.61
N VAL A 190 5.54 -1.36 -17.44
CA VAL A 190 5.44 -0.45 -18.60
C VAL A 190 5.42 1.00 -18.12
N GLY A 191 4.60 1.33 -17.12
CA GLY A 191 4.55 2.67 -16.54
C GLY A 191 5.90 3.10 -15.95
N LEU A 192 6.57 2.22 -15.21
CA LEU A 192 7.89 2.47 -14.62
C LEU A 192 8.94 2.75 -15.72
N ILE A 193 9.04 1.88 -16.73
CA ILE A 193 10.03 2.04 -17.81
C ILE A 193 9.81 3.34 -18.55
N LEU A 194 8.57 3.63 -18.95
CA LEU A 194 8.24 4.88 -19.65
C LEU A 194 8.57 6.10 -18.79
N SER A 195 8.22 6.08 -17.50
CA SER A 195 8.52 7.21 -16.59
C SER A 195 10.01 7.40 -16.35
N LEU A 196 10.81 6.33 -16.30
CA LEU A 196 12.26 6.45 -16.20
C LEU A 196 12.88 7.04 -17.47
N LEU A 197 12.37 6.68 -18.66
CA LEU A 197 12.82 7.25 -19.93
C LEU A 197 12.51 8.75 -20.03
N PHE A 198 11.38 9.17 -19.48
CA PHE A 198 10.94 10.58 -19.50
C PHE A 198 11.14 11.30 -18.15
N SER A 199 12.05 10.80 -17.30
CA SER A 199 12.24 11.32 -15.93
C SER A 199 12.56 12.83 -15.86
N ALA A 200 13.15 13.39 -16.90
CA ALA A 200 13.43 14.85 -17.01
C ALA A 200 12.15 15.70 -17.15
N TYR A 201 10.99 15.08 -17.43
CA TYR A 201 9.72 15.78 -17.66
C TYR A 201 8.67 15.40 -16.58
N PRO A 202 8.62 16.10 -15.44
CA PRO A 202 7.73 15.75 -14.32
C PRO A 202 6.27 15.55 -14.71
N THR A 203 5.74 16.44 -15.56
CA THR A 203 4.34 16.34 -16.05
C THR A 203 4.09 15.02 -16.77
N VAL A 204 5.03 14.57 -17.59
CA VAL A 204 4.92 13.30 -18.32
C VAL A 204 4.95 12.12 -17.35
N VAL A 205 5.88 12.14 -16.38
CA VAL A 205 5.99 11.09 -15.34
C VAL A 205 4.69 10.97 -14.55
N ILE A 206 4.14 12.10 -14.08
CA ILE A 206 2.90 12.12 -13.30
C ILE A 206 1.71 11.66 -14.15
N SER A 207 1.63 12.07 -15.42
CA SER A 207 0.58 11.63 -16.35
C SER A 207 0.63 10.12 -16.61
N ILE A 208 1.82 9.56 -16.84
CA ILE A 208 2.03 8.11 -17.01
C ILE A 208 1.59 7.38 -15.74
N ALA A 209 1.99 7.85 -14.56
CA ALA A 209 1.61 7.24 -13.29
C ALA A 209 0.08 7.29 -13.05
N THR A 210 -0.56 8.40 -13.43
CA THR A 210 -2.02 8.54 -13.35
C THR A 210 -2.73 7.53 -14.26
N LEU A 211 -2.30 7.41 -15.51
CA LEU A 211 -2.87 6.45 -16.45
C LEU A 211 -2.60 5.01 -16.01
N MET A 212 -1.41 4.73 -15.50
CA MET A 212 -1.03 3.43 -14.96
C MET A 212 -1.92 3.02 -13.78
N THR A 213 -2.04 3.88 -12.76
CA THR A 213 -2.87 3.59 -11.58
C THR A 213 -4.34 3.45 -11.94
N LEU A 214 -4.84 4.28 -12.87
CA LEU A 214 -6.20 4.17 -13.39
C LEU A 214 -6.42 2.84 -14.14
N ALA A 215 -5.48 2.42 -14.99
CA ALA A 215 -5.57 1.15 -15.70
C ALA A 215 -5.55 -0.06 -14.74
N MET A 216 -4.74 0.02 -13.67
CA MET A 216 -4.71 -1.00 -12.62
C MET A 216 -6.04 -1.10 -11.88
N GLU A 217 -6.65 0.03 -11.55
CA GLU A 217 -7.95 0.10 -10.88
C GLU A 217 -9.10 -0.40 -11.78
N ILE A 218 -9.14 0.03 -13.04
CA ILE A 218 -10.12 -0.46 -14.02
C ILE A 218 -10.02 -1.97 -14.18
N HIS A 219 -8.79 -2.52 -14.28
CA HIS A 219 -8.60 -3.95 -14.38
C HIS A 219 -9.10 -4.70 -13.14
N PHE A 220 -8.81 -4.17 -11.94
CA PHE A 220 -9.31 -4.74 -10.68
C PHE A 220 -10.86 -4.72 -10.63
N THR A 221 -11.46 -3.58 -10.89
CA THR A 221 -12.92 -3.40 -10.87
C THR A 221 -13.61 -4.29 -11.89
N HIS A 222 -13.06 -4.38 -13.11
CA HIS A 222 -13.60 -5.28 -14.15
C HIS A 222 -13.52 -6.76 -13.71
N PHE A 223 -12.38 -7.17 -13.15
CA PHE A 223 -12.21 -8.52 -12.60
C PHE A 223 -13.25 -8.80 -11.51
N TYR A 224 -13.38 -7.89 -10.54
CA TYR A 224 -14.34 -7.99 -9.44
C TYR A 224 -15.78 -8.16 -9.95
N MET A 225 -16.22 -7.28 -10.85
CA MET A 225 -17.57 -7.33 -11.42
C MET A 225 -17.82 -8.62 -12.20
N ALA A 226 -16.86 -9.04 -13.03
CA ALA A 226 -16.99 -10.26 -13.83
C ALA A 226 -17.13 -11.52 -12.94
N GLN A 227 -16.32 -11.62 -11.88
CA GLN A 227 -16.38 -12.77 -10.97
C GLN A 227 -17.65 -12.77 -10.11
N THR A 228 -18.06 -11.60 -9.63
CA THR A 228 -19.29 -11.47 -8.83
C THR A 228 -20.52 -11.81 -9.66
N LYS A 229 -20.60 -11.36 -10.91
CA LYS A 229 -21.68 -11.71 -11.83
C LYS A 229 -21.75 -13.22 -12.07
N LYS A 230 -20.62 -13.87 -12.32
CA LYS A 230 -20.54 -15.33 -12.48
C LYS A 230 -21.05 -16.09 -11.27
N PHE A 231 -20.75 -15.59 -10.07
CA PHE A 231 -21.15 -16.24 -8.82
C PHE A 231 -22.64 -16.02 -8.49
N SER A 232 -23.20 -14.88 -8.88
CA SER A 232 -24.61 -14.53 -8.61
C SER A 232 -25.61 -15.08 -9.64
N THR A 233 -25.18 -15.50 -10.84
CA THR A 233 -26.06 -16.18 -11.81
C THR A 233 -26.25 -17.64 -11.40
N PRO A 234 -27.50 -18.08 -11.13
CA PRO A 234 -27.78 -19.47 -10.83
C PRO A 234 -27.44 -20.39 -12.01
N ASN A 235 -26.89 -21.57 -11.74
CA ASN A 235 -26.45 -22.52 -12.77
C ASN A 235 -27.54 -22.99 -13.75
N TRP A 236 -28.82 -22.74 -13.48
CA TRP A 236 -29.92 -23.13 -14.35
C TRP A 236 -30.19 -22.13 -15.53
N GLU A 237 -29.62 -20.93 -15.49
CA GLU A 237 -29.67 -19.99 -16.64
C GLU A 237 -28.60 -20.25 -17.71
N LEU A 238 -27.75 -21.27 -17.52
CA LEU A 238 -26.67 -21.63 -18.45
C LEU A 238 -27.06 -22.83 -19.36
N PHE A 239 -28.29 -23.30 -19.28
CA PHE A 239 -28.89 -24.31 -20.11
C PHE A 239 -30.15 -23.75 -20.80
#